data_538aa57ab29fe71ab9ae8d6977ed3bdd
#
_entry.id   538aa57ab29fe71ab9ae8d6977ed3bdd
#
_cell.length_a   1.000
_cell.length_b   1.000
_cell.length_c   1.000
_cell.angle_alpha   90.00
_cell.angle_beta   90.00
_cell.angle_gamma   90.00
#
_symmetry.space_group_name_H-M   'P 1'
#
loop_
_entity.id
_entity.type
_entity.pdbx_description
1 polymer ?
#
loop_
_entity_poly.entity_id
_entity_poly.type
_entity_poly.pdbx_seq_one_letter_code
_entity_poly.pdbx_strand_id
1 'polypeptide(L)'
;KVGQAVHLTAAHEHRRNFALNSLRSRDGSLPANFREISLPGVHSDIGGGYGDSQREDVLLSLRLQVPRDRLSRPDQTLQWDNLEAKRQQIEAAGWIGPYNLPVRQSEQLQAWPKDQGPEGPARLDIVTLRHEHPAQDGRVELVLRMLRQVRGEYSQVAVRLMHRLATDSGVPLQDIDTKKTDNTLPEELIPILQQILEQVEQGSDAPSLATEYEHLLLQRYIHYSAHYNAIETMVAGLPAKLQGFHPNAPAPSGERLVYPQTEGD
;
A
#
# COMPACT_ATOMS: atom_id res chain seq x y z
N LYS A 1 -18.59 11.07 -27.09
CA LYS A 1 -19.60 10.47 -26.19
C LYS A 1 -19.11 9.07 -25.82
N VAL A 2 -19.06 8.76 -24.54
CA VAL A 2 -18.68 7.43 -24.02
C VAL A 2 -19.97 6.64 -23.80
N GLY A 3 -20.04 5.41 -24.33
CA GLY A 3 -21.20 4.53 -24.17
C GLY A 3 -21.32 3.98 -22.76
N GLN A 4 -20.19 3.55 -22.18
CA GLN A 4 -20.08 3.05 -20.81
C GLN A 4 -18.67 3.31 -20.29
N ALA A 5 -18.53 3.59 -19.00
CA ALA A 5 -17.24 3.70 -18.32
C ALA A 5 -17.24 2.89 -17.03
N VAL A 6 -16.15 2.15 -16.82
CA VAL A 6 -15.88 1.45 -15.56
C VAL A 6 -14.52 1.87 -15.07
N HIS A 7 -14.47 2.35 -13.83
CA HIS A 7 -13.26 2.81 -13.16
C HIS A 7 -13.02 1.96 -11.91
N LEU A 8 -11.95 1.17 -11.89
CA LEU A 8 -11.51 0.47 -10.69
C LEU A 8 -10.64 1.40 -9.86
N THR A 9 -11.00 1.63 -8.61
CA THR A 9 -10.29 2.52 -7.71
C THR A 9 -9.66 1.74 -6.55
N ALA A 10 -8.66 2.34 -5.92
CA ALA A 10 -7.84 1.72 -4.87
C ALA A 10 -8.24 2.23 -3.49
N ALA A 11 -8.79 1.35 -2.63
CA ALA A 11 -9.28 1.71 -1.31
C ALA A 11 -8.16 2.07 -0.31
N HIS A 12 -6.96 1.47 -0.46
CA HIS A 12 -5.84 1.67 0.47
C HIS A 12 -4.77 2.67 -0.03
N GLU A 13 -5.07 3.43 -1.09
CA GLU A 13 -4.16 4.47 -1.55
C GLU A 13 -4.32 5.74 -0.71
N HIS A 14 -3.35 6.04 0.15
CA HIS A 14 -3.38 7.17 1.08
C HIS A 14 -2.25 8.18 0.84
N ARG A 15 -1.43 7.98 -0.20
CA ARG A 15 -0.33 8.91 -0.51
C ARG A 15 -0.85 10.26 -0.99
N ARG A 16 -0.23 11.33 -0.47
CA ARG A 16 -0.57 12.70 -0.85
C ARG A 16 -0.50 12.96 -2.37
N ASN A 17 0.51 12.36 -3.04
CA ASN A 17 0.78 12.62 -4.45
C ASN A 17 -0.01 11.72 -5.41
N PHE A 18 -0.90 10.85 -4.89
CA PHE A 18 -1.69 9.89 -5.67
C PHE A 18 -3.19 10.11 -5.45
N ALA A 19 -3.62 11.36 -5.70
CA ALA A 19 -5.03 11.71 -5.64
C ALA A 19 -5.86 10.87 -6.63
N LEU A 20 -7.13 10.68 -6.30
CA LEU A 20 -8.10 10.05 -7.18
C LEU A 20 -8.78 11.10 -8.05
N ASN A 21 -8.70 10.98 -9.36
CA ASN A 21 -9.60 11.66 -10.28
C ASN A 21 -10.86 10.80 -10.41
N SER A 22 -11.88 11.14 -9.62
CA SER A 22 -13.12 10.37 -9.58
C SER A 22 -14.00 10.68 -10.80
N LEU A 23 -14.77 9.68 -11.23
CA LEU A 23 -15.84 9.87 -12.22
C LEU A 23 -17.07 10.50 -11.61
N ARG A 24 -17.14 10.61 -10.27
CA ARG A 24 -18.26 11.19 -9.54
C ARG A 24 -18.22 12.72 -9.61
N SER A 25 -19.37 13.30 -9.79
CA SER A 25 -19.58 14.75 -9.63
C SER A 25 -19.38 15.18 -8.16
N ARG A 26 -19.36 16.48 -7.90
CA ARG A 26 -19.19 17.03 -6.53
C ARG A 26 -20.27 16.61 -5.55
N ASP A 27 -21.48 16.33 -6.04
CA ASP A 27 -22.60 15.81 -5.25
C ASP A 27 -22.55 14.28 -5.04
N GLY A 28 -21.51 13.60 -5.55
CA GLY A 28 -21.32 12.17 -5.47
C GLY A 28 -22.05 11.35 -6.54
N SER A 29 -22.81 12.00 -7.43
CA SER A 29 -23.54 11.34 -8.50
C SER A 29 -22.61 10.81 -9.61
N LEU A 30 -23.05 9.75 -10.30
CA LEU A 30 -22.43 9.22 -11.52
C LEU A 30 -23.46 9.23 -12.66
N PRO A 31 -23.03 9.43 -13.93
CA PRO A 31 -23.89 9.11 -15.07
C PRO A 31 -24.37 7.65 -15.02
N ALA A 32 -25.59 7.40 -15.46
CA ALA A 32 -26.22 6.08 -15.34
C ALA A 32 -25.46 4.94 -16.05
N ASN A 33 -24.61 5.28 -17.03
CA ASN A 33 -23.76 4.36 -17.77
C ASN A 33 -22.31 4.30 -17.23
N PHE A 34 -22.02 4.93 -16.09
CA PHE A 34 -20.69 4.92 -15.46
C PHE A 34 -20.73 4.15 -14.15
N ARG A 35 -19.65 3.44 -13.87
CA ARG A 35 -19.41 2.75 -12.59
C ARG A 35 -18.03 3.10 -12.06
N GLU A 36 -17.94 3.30 -10.75
CA GLU A 36 -16.66 3.48 -10.06
C GLU A 36 -16.61 2.49 -8.91
N ILE A 37 -15.82 1.42 -9.09
CA ILE A 37 -15.77 0.27 -8.18
C ILE A 37 -14.50 0.36 -7.35
N SER A 38 -14.64 0.41 -6.03
CA SER A 38 -13.54 0.47 -5.08
C SER A 38 -13.08 -0.93 -4.69
N LEU A 39 -11.83 -1.28 -4.98
CA LEU A 39 -11.22 -2.55 -4.61
C LEU A 39 -10.21 -2.36 -3.48
N PRO A 40 -10.02 -3.37 -2.60
CA PRO A 40 -8.89 -3.42 -1.70
C PRO A 40 -7.56 -3.24 -2.46
N GLY A 41 -6.59 -2.58 -1.85
CA GLY A 41 -5.26 -2.39 -2.45
C GLY A 41 -4.93 -0.94 -2.76
N VAL A 42 -3.69 -0.71 -3.20
CA VAL A 42 -3.22 0.56 -3.73
C VAL A 42 -3.27 0.55 -5.26
N HIS A 43 -3.09 1.69 -5.92
CA HIS A 43 -3.29 1.77 -7.38
C HIS A 43 -2.39 0.80 -8.16
N SER A 44 -1.16 0.51 -7.68
CA SER A 44 -0.27 -0.45 -8.32
C SER A 44 -0.63 -1.92 -8.02
N ASP A 45 -1.32 -2.22 -6.92
CA ASP A 45 -1.89 -3.55 -6.67
C ASP A 45 -3.01 -3.86 -7.66
N ILE A 46 -3.78 -2.84 -8.03
CA ILE A 46 -4.90 -2.98 -8.96
C ILE A 46 -4.42 -2.92 -10.41
N GLY A 47 -3.47 -2.01 -10.69
CA GLY A 47 -2.96 -1.77 -12.03
C GLY A 47 -1.79 -2.66 -12.48
N GLY A 48 -1.29 -3.58 -11.65
CA GLY A 48 -0.20 -4.50 -11.99
C GLY A 48 1.18 -3.82 -12.02
N GLY A 49 1.41 -2.83 -11.15
CA GLY A 49 2.69 -2.10 -11.10
C GLY A 49 3.77 -2.75 -10.22
N TYR A 50 3.45 -3.83 -9.50
CA TYR A 50 4.38 -4.57 -8.66
C TYR A 50 4.83 -5.88 -9.30
N GLY A 51 6.07 -6.30 -9.02
CA GLY A 51 6.56 -7.61 -9.41
C GLY A 51 6.00 -8.74 -8.53
N ASP A 52 6.27 -9.99 -8.92
CA ASP A 52 5.69 -11.20 -8.30
C ASP A 52 5.91 -11.29 -6.79
N SER A 53 7.04 -10.79 -6.30
CA SER A 53 7.35 -10.77 -4.86
C SER A 53 8.34 -9.66 -4.54
N GLN A 54 8.00 -8.82 -3.58
CA GLN A 54 8.83 -7.69 -3.15
C GLN A 54 9.01 -7.67 -1.64
N ARG A 55 10.24 -7.35 -1.21
CA ARG A 55 10.51 -7.00 0.17
C ARG A 55 10.08 -5.56 0.41
N GLU A 56 9.12 -5.38 1.27
CA GLU A 56 8.64 -4.07 1.71
C GLU A 56 9.32 -3.70 3.03
N ASP A 57 10.11 -2.62 3.01
CA ASP A 57 10.86 -2.09 4.14
C ASP A 57 10.56 -0.60 4.25
N VAL A 58 9.58 -0.26 5.08
CA VAL A 58 8.98 1.06 5.08
C VAL A 58 8.93 1.70 6.46
N LEU A 59 9.18 3.01 6.49
CA LEU A 59 9.01 3.83 7.69
C LEU A 59 7.57 4.35 7.74
N LEU A 60 6.87 3.97 8.78
CA LEU A 60 5.48 4.35 9.00
C LEU A 60 5.33 5.63 9.82
N SER A 61 6.44 6.20 10.25
CA SER A 61 6.49 7.49 10.93
C SER A 61 7.64 8.35 10.41
N LEU A 62 7.55 9.65 10.63
CA LEU A 62 8.72 10.52 10.59
C LEU A 62 9.70 10.12 11.70
N ARG A 63 10.96 10.58 11.58
CA ARG A 63 11.96 10.44 12.62
C ARG A 63 11.62 11.36 13.78
N LEU A 64 11.40 10.79 14.97
CA LEU A 64 11.08 11.51 16.19
C LEU A 64 12.32 11.62 17.08
N GLN A 65 12.75 12.83 17.35
CA GLN A 65 13.93 13.07 18.18
C GLN A 65 13.65 12.76 19.65
N VAL A 66 14.50 11.93 20.26
CA VAL A 66 14.43 11.63 21.69
C VAL A 66 14.97 12.83 22.50
N PRO A 67 14.30 13.27 23.58
CA PRO A 67 14.82 14.31 24.49
C PRO A 67 16.19 13.95 25.09
N ARG A 68 17.07 14.94 25.25
CA ARG A 68 18.46 14.72 25.71
C ARG A 68 18.57 14.02 27.06
N ASP A 69 17.68 14.31 27.97
CA ASP A 69 17.61 13.69 29.31
C ASP A 69 17.08 12.23 29.28
N ARG A 70 16.62 11.73 28.14
CA ARG A 70 16.03 10.40 27.94
C ARG A 70 16.79 9.50 26.96
N LEU A 71 17.98 9.88 26.52
CA LEU A 71 18.75 9.12 25.52
C LEU A 71 19.09 7.69 25.95
N SER A 72 19.21 7.42 27.25
CA SER A 72 19.44 6.08 27.82
C SER A 72 18.15 5.24 27.94
N ARG A 73 17.00 5.88 27.96
CA ARG A 73 15.68 5.26 28.14
C ARG A 73 14.67 5.85 27.15
N PRO A 74 14.89 5.66 25.84
CA PRO A 74 13.99 6.17 24.81
C PRO A 74 12.58 5.58 24.92
N ASP A 75 12.45 4.37 25.48
CA ASP A 75 11.22 3.68 25.80
C ASP A 75 10.35 4.38 26.86
N GLN A 76 10.88 5.40 27.55
CA GLN A 76 10.18 6.20 28.57
C GLN A 76 9.90 7.62 28.07
N THR A 77 9.50 7.76 26.81
CA THR A 77 9.24 9.05 26.19
C THR A 77 7.87 9.10 25.53
N LEU A 78 7.27 10.29 25.46
CA LEU A 78 6.04 10.52 24.72
C LEU A 78 6.17 10.12 23.24
N GLN A 79 7.36 10.27 22.66
CA GLN A 79 7.65 9.85 21.30
C GLN A 79 7.45 8.33 21.13
N TRP A 80 7.94 7.56 22.10
CA TRP A 80 7.73 6.11 22.12
C TRP A 80 6.26 5.75 22.27
N ASP A 81 5.55 6.35 23.20
CA ASP A 81 4.13 6.09 23.44
C ASP A 81 3.29 6.37 22.19
N ASN A 82 3.60 7.46 21.47
CA ASN A 82 2.94 7.80 20.21
C ASN A 82 3.19 6.76 19.12
N LEU A 83 4.43 6.25 19.01
CA LEU A 83 4.76 5.21 18.04
C LEU A 83 4.13 3.88 18.43
N GLU A 84 4.06 3.56 19.70
CA GLU A 84 3.42 2.34 20.22
C GLU A 84 1.91 2.35 19.95
N ALA A 85 1.24 3.47 20.18
CA ALA A 85 -0.17 3.63 19.83
C ALA A 85 -0.40 3.42 18.32
N LYS A 86 0.47 3.98 17.48
CA LYS A 86 0.40 3.78 16.03
C LYS A 86 0.69 2.33 15.63
N ARG A 87 1.66 1.68 16.27
CA ARG A 87 1.98 0.26 16.07
C ARG A 87 0.74 -0.61 16.32
N GLN A 88 0.08 -0.38 17.47
CA GLN A 88 -1.14 -1.11 17.84
C GLN A 88 -2.29 -0.88 16.85
N GLN A 89 -2.45 0.33 16.32
CA GLN A 89 -3.45 0.61 15.29
C GLN A 89 -3.20 -0.19 14.01
N ILE A 90 -1.96 -0.29 13.56
CA ILE A 90 -1.57 -1.02 12.34
C ILE A 90 -1.74 -2.54 12.54
N GLU A 91 -1.40 -3.05 13.73
CA GLU A 91 -1.62 -4.46 14.07
C GLU A 91 -3.11 -4.78 14.15
N ALA A 92 -3.91 -3.93 14.82
CA ALA A 92 -5.35 -4.09 14.91
C ALA A 92 -6.05 -4.01 13.54
N ALA A 93 -5.49 -3.23 12.61
CA ALA A 93 -5.96 -3.17 11.23
C ALA A 93 -5.58 -4.41 10.39
N GLY A 94 -4.85 -5.38 10.94
CA GLY A 94 -4.56 -6.66 10.30
C GLY A 94 -3.38 -6.68 9.33
N TRP A 95 -2.52 -5.65 9.31
CA TRP A 95 -1.38 -5.59 8.40
C TRP A 95 -0.26 -6.59 8.70
N ILE A 96 -0.15 -7.01 9.96
CA ILE A 96 0.80 -8.04 10.42
C ILE A 96 0.02 -9.18 11.06
N GLY A 97 0.35 -10.43 10.69
CA GLY A 97 -0.34 -11.59 11.21
C GLY A 97 0.07 -12.91 10.54
N PRO A 98 -0.76 -13.96 10.67
CA PRO A 98 -0.38 -15.33 10.30
C PRO A 98 -0.22 -15.57 8.81
N TYR A 99 -0.79 -14.72 7.95
CA TYR A 99 -0.68 -14.87 6.50
C TYR A 99 0.57 -14.22 5.91
N ASN A 100 1.36 -13.47 6.70
CA ASN A 100 2.59 -12.88 6.20
C ASN A 100 3.56 -13.96 5.73
N LEU A 101 4.21 -13.68 4.60
CA LEU A 101 5.30 -14.50 4.09
C LEU A 101 6.59 -14.23 4.86
N PRO A 102 7.48 -15.23 4.98
CA PRO A 102 8.83 -15.01 5.47
C PRO A 102 9.56 -13.97 4.60
N VAL A 103 10.20 -13.01 5.26
CA VAL A 103 11.01 -11.99 4.59
C VAL A 103 12.28 -12.64 4.08
N ARG A 104 12.57 -12.45 2.78
CA ARG A 104 13.79 -12.94 2.14
C ARG A 104 14.82 -11.82 2.00
N GLN A 105 16.10 -12.15 1.99
CA GLN A 105 17.14 -11.19 1.62
C GLN A 105 16.91 -10.70 0.19
N SER A 106 16.92 -9.39 -0.01
CA SER A 106 16.91 -8.80 -1.34
C SER A 106 18.34 -8.49 -1.77
N GLU A 107 18.74 -8.96 -2.94
CA GLU A 107 20.03 -8.62 -3.54
C GLU A 107 20.13 -7.15 -3.99
N GLN A 108 19.04 -6.40 -4.02
CA GLN A 108 18.96 -5.12 -4.73
C GLN A 108 18.83 -3.84 -3.89
N LEU A 109 18.71 -3.89 -2.57
CA LEU A 109 18.54 -2.67 -1.76
C LEU A 109 19.70 -2.41 -0.80
N GLN A 110 20.69 -1.66 -1.28
CA GLN A 110 21.80 -1.10 -0.49
C GLN A 110 21.43 0.18 0.29
N ALA A 111 20.15 0.49 0.47
CA ALA A 111 19.71 1.84 0.89
C ALA A 111 19.52 2.03 2.40
N TRP A 112 19.70 0.99 3.22
CA TRP A 112 19.62 1.13 4.68
C TRP A 112 20.96 0.82 5.35
N PRO A 113 21.24 1.44 6.53
CA PRO A 113 22.43 1.08 7.32
C PRO A 113 22.50 -0.43 7.54
N LYS A 114 23.69 -0.98 7.72
CA LYS A 114 24.07 -2.40 7.80
C LYS A 114 23.27 -3.30 8.76
N ASP A 115 22.31 -2.75 9.49
CA ASP A 115 21.30 -3.45 10.31
C ASP A 115 20.14 -4.02 9.48
N GLN A 116 20.39 -4.41 8.24
CA GLN A 116 19.43 -5.21 7.49
C GLN A 116 19.30 -6.54 8.22
N GLY A 117 18.30 -6.62 9.08
CA GLY A 117 18.05 -7.81 9.86
C GLY A 117 17.90 -9.04 8.97
N PRO A 118 18.25 -10.21 9.50
CA PRO A 118 18.27 -11.46 8.76
C PRO A 118 16.87 -11.78 8.19
N GLU A 119 16.84 -12.73 7.26
CA GLU A 119 15.64 -13.46 6.88
C GLU A 119 14.83 -13.84 8.13
N GLY A 120 13.53 -13.69 8.06
CA GLY A 120 12.69 -13.97 9.24
C GLY A 120 11.22 -13.61 9.02
N PRO A 121 10.42 -13.62 10.09
CA PRO A 121 9.03 -13.23 10.01
C PRO A 121 8.86 -11.75 9.64
N ALA A 122 7.68 -11.42 9.14
CA ALA A 122 7.27 -10.02 9.04
C ALA A 122 7.23 -9.35 10.42
N ARG A 123 7.60 -8.08 10.50
CA ARG A 123 7.69 -7.34 11.77
C ARG A 123 7.30 -5.89 11.63
N LEU A 124 6.88 -5.37 12.76
CA LEU A 124 6.50 -3.98 12.94
C LEU A 124 7.17 -3.49 14.24
N ASP A 125 8.28 -2.77 14.11
CA ASP A 125 9.16 -2.45 15.21
C ASP A 125 9.32 -0.95 15.41
N ILE A 126 9.40 -0.50 16.67
CA ILE A 126 9.95 0.82 17.00
C ILE A 126 11.47 0.68 17.01
N VAL A 127 12.12 1.35 16.07
CA VAL A 127 13.57 1.28 15.87
C VAL A 127 14.24 2.54 16.39
N THR A 128 15.30 2.36 17.16
CA THR A 128 16.17 3.46 17.60
C THR A 128 17.27 3.66 16.57
N LEU A 129 17.27 4.79 15.90
CA LEU A 129 18.31 5.19 14.96
C LEU A 129 19.39 5.96 15.70
N ARG A 130 20.61 5.41 15.67
CA ARG A 130 21.82 6.10 16.12
C ARG A 130 22.64 6.42 14.87
N HIS A 131 23.04 7.66 14.71
CA HIS A 131 23.90 8.04 13.59
C HIS A 131 25.26 7.35 13.74
N GLU A 132 25.83 6.80 12.65
CA GLU A 132 27.18 6.16 12.64
C GLU A 132 28.29 7.14 13.11
N HIS A 133 28.09 8.42 12.84
CA HIS A 133 28.81 9.51 13.52
C HIS A 133 27.78 10.14 14.45
N PRO A 134 27.92 9.96 15.77
CA PRO A 134 27.04 10.67 16.69
C PRO A 134 27.08 12.13 16.28
N ALA A 135 25.93 12.68 15.90
CA ALA A 135 25.81 14.10 15.72
C ALA A 135 26.49 14.73 16.95
N GLN A 136 27.22 15.83 16.82
CA GLN A 136 27.98 16.44 17.92
C GLN A 136 27.14 16.62 19.20
N ASP A 137 25.81 16.52 19.09
CA ASP A 137 24.82 16.57 20.15
C ASP A 137 24.31 15.20 20.67
N GLY A 138 24.83 14.08 20.18
CA GLY A 138 24.44 12.73 20.61
C GLY A 138 22.99 12.36 20.27
N ARG A 139 22.43 12.92 19.20
CA ARG A 139 21.02 12.77 18.81
C ARG A 139 20.64 11.31 18.60
N VAL A 140 19.53 10.90 19.21
CA VAL A 140 18.87 9.61 19.03
C VAL A 140 17.48 9.87 18.45
N GLU A 141 17.08 9.11 17.44
CA GLU A 141 15.78 9.22 16.79
C GLU A 141 15.04 7.89 16.87
N LEU A 142 13.72 7.97 16.99
CA LEU A 142 12.82 6.83 16.94
C LEU A 142 12.01 6.85 15.65
N VAL A 143 11.76 5.68 15.08
CA VAL A 143 10.88 5.48 13.92
C VAL A 143 10.05 4.22 14.13
N LEU A 144 8.84 4.19 13.58
CA LEU A 144 8.08 2.97 13.40
C LEU A 144 8.42 2.41 12.01
N ARG A 145 8.90 1.16 11.96
CA ARG A 145 9.34 0.47 10.75
C ARG A 145 8.55 -0.81 10.56
N MET A 146 8.08 -1.04 9.35
CA MET A 146 7.48 -2.30 8.94
C MET A 146 8.38 -3.00 7.93
N LEU A 147 8.61 -4.30 8.14
CA LEU A 147 9.36 -5.16 7.25
C LEU A 147 8.55 -6.42 6.96
N ARG A 148 8.24 -6.65 5.69
CA ARG A 148 7.48 -7.83 5.26
C ARG A 148 7.77 -8.20 3.80
N GLN A 149 7.34 -9.38 3.38
CA GLN A 149 7.36 -9.84 1.99
C GLN A 149 5.94 -9.75 1.43
N VAL A 150 5.77 -9.11 0.26
CA VAL A 150 4.47 -8.89 -0.38
C VAL A 150 4.52 -9.40 -1.82
N ARG A 151 3.40 -9.96 -2.31
CA ARG A 151 3.23 -10.50 -3.65
C ARG A 151 2.41 -9.56 -4.53
N GLY A 152 2.66 -9.55 -5.84
CA GLY A 152 2.01 -8.64 -6.79
C GLY A 152 0.82 -9.24 -7.55
N GLU A 153 0.52 -10.53 -7.40
CA GLU A 153 -0.46 -11.23 -8.24
C GLU A 153 -1.93 -10.84 -7.94
N TYR A 154 -2.19 -10.01 -6.92
CA TYR A 154 -3.54 -9.51 -6.67
C TYR A 154 -4.09 -8.69 -7.86
N SER A 155 -3.23 -8.06 -8.64
CA SER A 155 -3.61 -7.39 -9.90
C SER A 155 -4.38 -8.30 -10.86
N GLN A 156 -4.16 -9.63 -10.78
CA GLN A 156 -4.88 -10.61 -11.57
C GLN A 156 -6.37 -10.72 -11.20
N VAL A 157 -6.76 -10.33 -10.00
CA VAL A 157 -8.17 -10.18 -9.59
C VAL A 157 -8.81 -9.01 -10.34
N ALA A 158 -8.13 -7.85 -10.34
CA ALA A 158 -8.60 -6.65 -11.02
C ALA A 158 -8.70 -6.87 -12.56
N VAL A 159 -7.71 -7.54 -13.16
CA VAL A 159 -7.71 -7.88 -14.59
C VAL A 159 -8.93 -8.74 -14.93
N ARG A 160 -9.24 -9.78 -14.15
CA ARG A 160 -10.38 -10.68 -14.40
C ARG A 160 -11.71 -9.98 -14.21
N LEU A 161 -11.83 -9.14 -13.19
CA LEU A 161 -13.02 -8.32 -13.00
C LEU A 161 -13.24 -7.39 -14.19
N MET A 162 -12.21 -6.65 -14.62
CA MET A 162 -12.32 -5.74 -15.76
C MET A 162 -12.61 -6.48 -17.05
N HIS A 163 -11.96 -7.63 -17.29
CA HIS A 163 -12.23 -8.49 -18.45
C HIS A 163 -13.70 -8.93 -18.48
N ARG A 164 -14.24 -9.39 -17.34
CA ARG A 164 -15.65 -9.80 -17.23
C ARG A 164 -16.60 -8.63 -17.55
N LEU A 165 -16.40 -7.48 -16.91
CA LEU A 165 -17.24 -6.30 -17.13
C LEU A 165 -17.19 -5.78 -18.56
N ALA A 166 -16.01 -5.82 -19.21
CA ALA A 166 -15.85 -5.42 -20.60
C ALA A 166 -16.56 -6.41 -21.55
N THR A 167 -16.41 -7.71 -21.32
CA THR A 167 -17.07 -8.76 -22.13
C THR A 167 -18.59 -8.68 -21.99
N ASP A 168 -19.11 -8.51 -20.78
CA ASP A 168 -20.55 -8.36 -20.53
C ASP A 168 -21.12 -7.08 -21.17
N SER A 169 -20.26 -6.08 -21.39
CA SER A 169 -20.58 -4.83 -22.11
C SER A 169 -20.45 -4.97 -23.64
N GLY A 170 -20.16 -6.18 -24.16
CA GLY A 170 -20.06 -6.46 -25.58
C GLY A 170 -18.71 -6.17 -26.23
N VAL A 171 -17.65 -5.93 -25.43
CA VAL A 171 -16.29 -5.78 -25.97
C VAL A 171 -15.77 -7.17 -26.38
N PRO A 172 -15.35 -7.40 -27.65
CA PRO A 172 -14.91 -8.69 -28.14
C PRO A 172 -13.49 -9.02 -27.68
N LEU A 173 -13.32 -9.34 -26.40
CA LEU A 173 -12.06 -9.76 -25.81
C LEU A 173 -11.86 -11.27 -25.98
N GLN A 174 -10.61 -11.68 -26.18
CA GLN A 174 -10.22 -13.08 -26.10
C GLN A 174 -10.14 -13.52 -24.63
N ASP A 175 -10.34 -14.80 -24.37
CA ASP A 175 -10.15 -15.35 -23.03
C ASP A 175 -8.73 -15.12 -22.52
N ILE A 176 -8.61 -14.91 -21.21
CA ILE A 176 -7.31 -14.75 -20.56
C ILE A 176 -6.54 -16.06 -20.66
N ASP A 177 -5.39 -16.04 -21.29
CA ASP A 177 -4.50 -17.21 -21.40
C ASP A 177 -3.85 -17.52 -20.05
N THR A 178 -4.48 -18.41 -19.28
CA THR A 178 -4.02 -18.84 -17.96
C THR A 178 -2.77 -19.73 -17.97
N LYS A 179 -2.27 -20.12 -19.14
CA LYS A 179 -1.02 -20.88 -19.27
C LYS A 179 0.21 -19.99 -19.17
N LYS A 180 0.04 -18.70 -19.37
CA LYS A 180 1.12 -17.72 -19.15
C LYS A 180 1.29 -17.47 -17.67
N THR A 181 2.52 -17.52 -17.19
CA THR A 181 2.87 -17.31 -15.78
C THR A 181 2.30 -16.00 -15.25
N ASP A 182 2.43 -14.91 -16.03
CA ASP A 182 1.97 -13.56 -15.66
C ASP A 182 0.44 -13.45 -15.53
N ASN A 183 -0.31 -14.43 -16.03
CA ASN A 183 -1.77 -14.49 -15.97
C ASN A 183 -2.26 -15.49 -14.91
N THR A 184 -1.36 -16.13 -14.17
CA THR A 184 -1.77 -17.12 -13.17
C THR A 184 -2.41 -16.45 -11.97
N LEU A 185 -3.58 -16.93 -11.57
CA LEU A 185 -4.22 -16.52 -10.33
C LEU A 185 -3.87 -17.54 -9.23
N PRO A 186 -3.23 -17.14 -8.12
CA PRO A 186 -3.02 -18.02 -6.98
C PRO A 186 -4.33 -18.61 -6.46
N GLU A 187 -4.29 -19.87 -6.05
CA GLU A 187 -5.50 -20.59 -5.61
C GLU A 187 -6.23 -19.88 -4.47
N GLU A 188 -5.49 -19.30 -3.53
CA GLU A 188 -6.03 -18.54 -2.41
C GLU A 188 -6.74 -17.24 -2.80
N LEU A 189 -6.51 -16.71 -4.00
CA LEU A 189 -7.23 -15.55 -4.54
C LEU A 189 -8.51 -15.91 -5.30
N ILE A 190 -8.72 -17.17 -5.63
CA ILE A 190 -9.92 -17.63 -6.35
C ILE A 190 -11.21 -17.29 -5.59
N PRO A 191 -11.36 -17.65 -4.30
CA PRO A 191 -12.57 -17.32 -3.55
C PRO A 191 -12.77 -15.81 -3.37
N ILE A 192 -11.69 -15.05 -3.28
CA ILE A 192 -11.73 -13.57 -3.21
C ILE A 192 -12.29 -12.99 -4.51
N LEU A 193 -11.77 -13.44 -5.65
CA LEU A 193 -12.29 -13.05 -6.97
C LEU A 193 -13.78 -13.38 -7.09
N GLN A 194 -14.20 -14.58 -6.67
CA GLN A 194 -15.59 -15.00 -6.72
C GLN A 194 -16.50 -14.08 -5.90
N GLN A 195 -16.12 -13.77 -4.64
CA GLN A 195 -16.89 -12.86 -3.80
C GLN A 195 -17.00 -11.44 -4.41
N ILE A 196 -15.92 -10.95 -5.00
CA ILE A 196 -15.93 -9.63 -5.66
C ILE A 196 -16.85 -9.66 -6.88
N LEU A 197 -16.74 -10.66 -7.74
CA LEU A 197 -17.56 -10.79 -8.95
C LEU A 197 -19.05 -10.85 -8.60
N GLU A 198 -19.44 -11.74 -7.67
CA GLU A 198 -20.83 -11.89 -7.25
C GLU A 198 -21.43 -10.58 -6.74
N GLN A 199 -20.71 -9.84 -5.89
CA GLN A 199 -21.21 -8.57 -5.35
C GLN A 199 -21.27 -7.47 -6.43
N VAL A 200 -20.29 -7.41 -7.32
CA VAL A 200 -20.27 -6.43 -8.42
C VAL A 200 -21.38 -6.72 -9.44
N GLU A 201 -21.69 -7.99 -9.73
CA GLU A 201 -22.82 -8.41 -10.56
C GLU A 201 -24.17 -8.06 -9.92
N GLN A 202 -24.24 -8.08 -8.58
CA GLN A 202 -25.40 -7.63 -7.82
C GLN A 202 -25.49 -6.10 -7.67
N GLY A 203 -24.56 -5.35 -8.28
CA GLY A 203 -24.56 -3.89 -8.30
C GLY A 203 -23.74 -3.20 -7.21
N SER A 204 -22.97 -3.94 -6.41
CA SER A 204 -22.08 -3.31 -5.42
C SER A 204 -20.92 -2.58 -6.11
N ASP A 205 -20.68 -1.34 -5.73
CA ASP A 205 -19.52 -0.53 -6.13
C ASP A 205 -18.40 -0.53 -5.07
N ALA A 206 -18.62 -1.19 -3.93
CA ALA A 206 -17.63 -1.39 -2.86
C ALA A 206 -17.80 -2.81 -2.29
N PRO A 207 -17.33 -3.85 -3.00
CA PRO A 207 -17.46 -5.22 -2.52
C PRO A 207 -16.71 -5.40 -1.20
N SER A 208 -17.36 -6.00 -0.22
CA SER A 208 -16.80 -6.36 1.08
C SER A 208 -16.32 -7.81 1.07
N LEU A 209 -15.26 -8.09 1.81
CA LEU A 209 -14.71 -9.43 1.94
C LEU A 209 -14.92 -9.95 3.37
N ALA A 210 -14.92 -11.28 3.51
CA ALA A 210 -14.81 -11.89 4.82
C ALA A 210 -13.48 -11.48 5.48
N THR A 211 -13.48 -11.27 6.79
CA THR A 211 -12.30 -10.79 7.55
C THR A 211 -11.03 -11.60 7.29
N GLU A 212 -11.17 -12.92 7.12
CA GLU A 212 -10.03 -13.79 6.80
C GLU A 212 -9.40 -13.45 5.44
N TYR A 213 -10.21 -13.10 4.44
CA TYR A 213 -9.73 -12.69 3.11
C TYR A 213 -9.17 -11.28 3.13
N GLU A 214 -9.74 -10.37 3.90
CA GLU A 214 -9.16 -9.05 4.12
C GLU A 214 -7.77 -9.17 4.74
N HIS A 215 -7.61 -9.97 5.80
CA HIS A 215 -6.32 -10.22 6.43
C HIS A 215 -5.33 -10.91 5.48
N LEU A 216 -5.78 -11.91 4.71
CA LEU A 216 -4.92 -12.54 3.70
C LEU A 216 -4.40 -11.52 2.69
N LEU A 217 -5.28 -10.65 2.17
CA LEU A 217 -4.89 -9.61 1.23
C LEU A 217 -3.91 -8.62 1.87
N LEU A 218 -4.25 -8.04 3.02
CA LEU A 218 -3.42 -7.04 3.70
C LEU A 218 -2.03 -7.57 4.04
N GLN A 219 -1.93 -8.83 4.45
CA GLN A 219 -0.68 -9.43 4.93
C GLN A 219 0.20 -9.97 3.80
N ARG A 220 -0.37 -10.35 2.65
CA ARG A 220 0.37 -11.06 1.61
C ARG A 220 0.41 -10.37 0.25
N TYR A 221 -0.62 -9.58 -0.10
CA TYR A 221 -0.82 -9.07 -1.46
C TYR A 221 -0.93 -7.56 -1.57
N ILE A 222 -1.40 -6.86 -0.55
CA ILE A 222 -1.58 -5.41 -0.60
C ILE A 222 -0.34 -4.72 -0.06
N HIS A 223 0.22 -3.80 -0.85
CA HIS A 223 1.39 -3.01 -0.48
C HIS A 223 1.00 -1.82 0.41
N TYR A 224 1.87 -1.54 1.39
CA TYR A 224 1.72 -0.36 2.26
C TYR A 224 2.43 0.83 1.61
N SER A 225 1.77 1.49 0.66
CA SER A 225 2.40 2.51 -0.18
C SER A 225 2.65 3.85 0.52
N ALA A 226 1.87 4.17 1.56
CA ALA A 226 1.94 5.46 2.26
C ALA A 226 2.97 5.43 3.39
N HIS A 227 4.22 5.83 3.10
CA HIS A 227 5.35 5.71 4.03
C HIS A 227 6.29 6.93 3.97
N TYR A 228 7.18 7.03 4.98
CA TYR A 228 8.12 8.13 5.14
C TYR A 228 9.55 7.80 4.75
N ASN A 229 9.78 6.83 3.87
CA ASN A 229 11.11 6.63 3.29
C ASN A 229 11.49 7.89 2.51
N ALA A 230 12.66 8.41 2.81
CA ALA A 230 13.16 9.58 2.10
C ALA A 230 13.63 9.19 0.69
N ILE A 231 13.55 10.10 -0.26
CA ILE A 231 13.88 9.82 -1.66
C ILE A 231 15.35 9.43 -1.85
N GLU A 232 16.26 9.94 -1.01
CA GLU A 232 17.68 9.56 -1.04
C GLU A 232 17.92 8.09 -0.70
N THR A 233 16.99 7.44 -0.01
CA THR A 233 17.05 5.98 0.23
C THR A 233 16.63 5.17 -0.99
N MET A 234 15.99 5.81 -1.96
CA MET A 234 15.46 5.17 -3.18
C MET A 234 16.33 5.47 -4.40
N VAL A 235 16.96 6.64 -4.45
CA VAL A 235 17.76 7.10 -5.58
C VAL A 235 19.08 7.72 -5.09
N ALA A 236 20.20 7.14 -5.49
CA ALA A 236 21.52 7.66 -5.15
C ALA A 236 21.87 8.95 -5.92
N GLY A 237 22.65 9.84 -5.30
CA GLY A 237 23.21 11.03 -5.97
C GLY A 237 22.24 12.18 -6.18
N LEU A 238 21.17 12.26 -5.40
CA LEU A 238 20.19 13.35 -5.50
C LEU A 238 20.77 14.71 -5.06
N PRO A 239 20.33 15.81 -5.71
CA PRO A 239 20.66 17.15 -5.28
C PRO A 239 20.23 17.41 -3.83
N ALA A 240 21.05 18.17 -3.07
CA ALA A 240 20.80 18.46 -1.66
C ALA A 240 19.39 19.02 -1.36
N LYS A 241 18.81 19.79 -2.30
CA LYS A 241 17.44 20.33 -2.19
C LYS A 241 16.32 19.29 -2.13
N LEU A 242 16.59 18.04 -2.55
CA LEU A 242 15.63 16.93 -2.50
C LEU A 242 15.88 15.99 -1.31
N GLN A 243 16.97 16.16 -0.58
CA GLN A 243 17.25 15.35 0.61
C GLN A 243 16.17 15.59 1.67
N GLY A 244 15.72 14.50 2.32
CA GLY A 244 14.63 14.55 3.29
C GLY A 244 13.23 14.69 2.69
N PHE A 245 13.09 14.70 1.36
CA PHE A 245 11.77 14.66 0.72
C PHE A 245 11.18 13.25 0.81
N HIS A 246 9.91 13.16 1.22
CA HIS A 246 9.16 11.91 1.37
C HIS A 246 8.08 11.82 0.28
N PRO A 247 8.39 11.27 -0.92
CA PRO A 247 7.47 11.26 -2.06
C PRO A 247 6.22 10.43 -1.80
N ASN A 248 6.33 9.41 -0.95
CA ASN A 248 5.24 8.50 -0.61
C ASN A 248 4.57 8.84 0.74
N ALA A 249 4.80 10.03 1.29
CA ALA A 249 4.15 10.42 2.53
C ALA A 249 2.61 10.38 2.39
N PRO A 250 1.90 9.94 3.43
CA PRO A 250 0.44 10.00 3.45
C PRO A 250 -0.07 11.45 3.34
N ALA A 251 -1.30 11.61 2.89
CA ALA A 251 -1.97 12.89 2.96
C ALA A 251 -2.10 13.32 4.44
N PRO A 252 -2.08 14.63 4.75
CA PRO A 252 -2.17 15.12 6.14
C PRO A 252 -3.45 14.70 6.86
N SER A 253 -4.55 14.50 6.12
CA SER A 253 -5.81 13.98 6.65
C SER A 253 -5.77 12.49 6.98
N GLY A 254 -4.76 11.75 6.50
CA GLY A 254 -4.75 10.28 6.50
C GLY A 254 -5.62 9.64 5.42
N GLU A 255 -6.42 10.43 4.70
CA GLU A 255 -7.31 9.99 3.64
C GLU A 255 -6.79 10.40 2.26
N ARG A 256 -7.15 9.62 1.23
CA ARG A 256 -6.82 9.94 -0.15
C ARG A 256 -7.48 11.24 -0.58
N LEU A 257 -6.74 12.11 -1.25
CA LEU A 257 -7.33 13.27 -1.92
C LEU A 257 -8.18 12.79 -3.12
N VAL A 258 -9.40 13.32 -3.23
CA VAL A 258 -10.32 13.00 -4.31
C VAL A 258 -10.67 14.29 -5.06
N TYR A 259 -10.47 14.28 -6.37
CA TYR A 259 -10.91 15.33 -7.27
C TYR A 259 -12.15 14.83 -8.03
N PRO A 260 -13.34 15.38 -7.75
CA PRO A 260 -14.55 15.05 -8.47
C PRO A 260 -14.48 15.59 -9.90
N GLN A 261 -15.25 14.98 -10.80
CA GLN A 261 -15.43 15.48 -12.15
C GLN A 261 -16.04 16.89 -12.13
N THR A 262 -15.49 17.78 -12.94
CA THR A 262 -16.02 19.15 -13.13
C THR A 262 -16.94 19.20 -14.34
N GLU A 263 -17.98 20.07 -14.29
CA GLU A 263 -18.85 20.28 -15.45
C GLU A 263 -18.00 20.85 -16.60
N GLY A 264 -17.86 20.10 -17.68
CA GLY A 264 -17.14 20.51 -18.88
C GLY A 264 -15.88 19.70 -19.22
N ASP A 265 -15.54 18.69 -18.45
CA ASP A 265 -14.46 17.72 -18.76
C ASP A 265 -14.95 16.54 -19.60
#